data_9a1eda825284c5b075489720d477346f
#
_entry.id   9a1eda825284c5b075489720d477346f
#
_cell.length_a   1.000
_cell.length_b   1.000
_cell.length_c   1.000
_cell.angle_alpha   90.00
_cell.angle_beta   90.00
_cell.angle_gamma   90.00
#
_symmetry.space_group_name_H-M   'P 1'
#
loop_
_entity.id
_entity.type
_entity.pdbx_description
1 polymer ?
#
loop_
_entity_poly.entity_id
_entity_poly.type
_entity_poly.pdbx_seq_one_letter_code
_entity_poly.pdbx_strand_id
1 'polypeptide(L)'
;MTKAEIENQIVLGKKNLKEELKSFFQEYSFQRIFLVAGSSFSKLPIGEELQELFSELYIAFYHFSDFRANPRLEEVEEGIKAFSAFRGDSILAVGGGSALDTAKCIKLFTGLSKDRPYLEQEFRENDIPLLVHPTTAGTGSESTPFAVIYQDGEKCSVEHESIYPKYRIEDARSLRSLPMYQKKVTLLDALSHAMEAIWSKYSNEDSRAYGQKAISLILTNYKAYLSLENENNAKAQGKASSAEDSSQSVLESIAEAANLAGKAIAVTKTTAGHALSYKLGSIYQLPHGLATAMVNRALYPFMCREKNRMTDPENLLFLAKCFSAETEEEGAKRYREILEDLEILPTLSVKEGDLENLVAAVNPERLSNHPIALREEDIGLLYKEILGIR
;
A
#
# COMPACT_ATOMS: atom_id res chain seq x y z
N MET A 1 3.77 4.34 -15.29
CA MET A 1 3.95 5.82 -15.16
C MET A 1 5.41 6.20 -15.31
N THR A 2 5.67 7.38 -15.85
CA THR A 2 7.00 7.99 -15.91
C THR A 2 7.35 8.67 -14.57
N LYS A 3 8.64 8.89 -14.32
CA LYS A 3 9.10 9.64 -13.13
C LYS A 3 8.48 11.03 -13.04
N ALA A 4 8.36 11.74 -14.16
CA ALA A 4 7.81 13.08 -14.20
C ALA A 4 6.34 13.10 -13.75
N GLU A 5 5.53 12.12 -14.17
CA GLU A 5 4.13 11.97 -13.74
C GLU A 5 4.03 11.68 -12.24
N ILE A 6 4.92 10.82 -11.72
CA ILE A 6 4.96 10.45 -10.30
C ILE A 6 5.40 11.64 -9.43
N GLU A 7 6.38 12.42 -9.87
CA GLU A 7 6.91 13.56 -9.11
C GLU A 7 6.05 14.83 -9.22
N ASN A 8 5.06 14.85 -10.10
CA ASN A 8 4.09 15.95 -10.24
C ASN A 8 3.04 16.00 -9.11
N GLN A 9 3.11 15.07 -8.15
CA GLN A 9 2.21 15.06 -7.01
C GLN A 9 2.47 16.25 -6.09
N ILE A 10 1.42 17.02 -5.78
CA ILE A 10 1.47 18.14 -4.84
C ILE A 10 1.34 17.59 -3.42
N VAL A 11 2.32 17.88 -2.59
CA VAL A 11 2.39 17.39 -1.21
C VAL A 11 2.13 18.51 -0.24
N LEU A 12 1.13 18.35 0.62
CA LEU A 12 0.71 19.27 1.67
C LEU A 12 1.14 18.76 3.04
N GLY A 13 1.53 19.64 3.94
CA GLY A 13 1.92 19.28 5.31
C GLY A 13 3.42 19.22 5.57
N LYS A 14 4.25 19.63 4.60
CA LYS A 14 5.71 19.62 4.75
C LYS A 14 6.26 20.62 5.76
N LYS A 15 5.54 21.72 6.01
CA LYS A 15 5.98 22.80 6.92
C LYS A 15 4.97 23.00 8.04
N ASN A 16 3.80 23.50 7.69
CA ASN A 16 2.68 23.75 8.61
C ASN A 16 1.40 23.20 8.00
N LEU A 17 0.99 22.02 8.45
CA LEU A 17 -0.14 21.30 7.86
C LEU A 17 -1.41 22.15 7.80
N LYS A 18 -1.80 22.77 8.93
CA LYS A 18 -3.04 23.55 9.03
C LYS A 18 -3.05 24.75 8.07
N GLU A 19 -1.95 25.48 8.01
CA GLU A 19 -1.82 26.65 7.12
C GLU A 19 -1.76 26.25 5.64
N GLU A 20 -1.04 25.18 5.32
CA GLU A 20 -0.96 24.67 3.95
C GLU A 20 -2.33 24.16 3.46
N LEU A 21 -3.06 23.40 4.31
CA LEU A 21 -4.41 22.94 3.98
C LEU A 21 -5.38 24.10 3.84
N LYS A 22 -5.32 25.09 4.73
CA LYS A 22 -6.16 26.31 4.64
C LYS A 22 -5.94 27.05 3.33
N SER A 23 -4.69 27.32 2.99
CA SER A 23 -4.33 28.00 1.75
C SER A 23 -4.78 27.20 0.53
N PHE A 24 -4.58 25.88 0.55
CA PHE A 24 -4.98 24.97 -0.50
C PHE A 24 -6.51 24.98 -0.73
N PHE A 25 -7.31 24.81 0.34
CA PHE A 25 -8.77 24.80 0.21
C PHE A 25 -9.33 26.16 -0.27
N GLN A 26 -8.70 27.27 0.11
CA GLN A 26 -9.06 28.59 -0.37
C GLN A 26 -8.70 28.80 -1.84
N GLU A 27 -7.51 28.38 -2.27
CA GLU A 27 -7.03 28.49 -3.65
C GLU A 27 -7.93 27.71 -4.62
N TYR A 28 -8.27 26.46 -4.27
CA TYR A 28 -9.11 25.60 -5.09
C TYR A 28 -10.60 25.84 -4.91
N SER A 29 -10.99 26.68 -3.93
CA SER A 29 -12.38 27.07 -3.66
C SER A 29 -13.35 25.90 -3.47
N PHE A 30 -12.89 24.81 -2.86
CA PHE A 30 -13.75 23.65 -2.57
C PHE A 30 -14.87 24.03 -1.60
N GLN A 31 -16.10 23.62 -1.94
CA GLN A 31 -17.29 23.91 -1.16
C GLN A 31 -17.95 22.66 -0.56
N ARG A 32 -17.74 21.50 -1.20
CA ARG A 32 -18.45 20.25 -0.88
C ARG A 32 -17.53 19.05 -0.97
N ILE A 33 -16.79 18.77 0.08
CA ILE A 33 -15.82 17.68 0.12
C ILE A 33 -16.53 16.36 0.45
N PHE A 34 -16.38 15.36 -0.43
CA PHE A 34 -16.77 14.00 -0.15
C PHE A 34 -15.62 13.27 0.53
N LEU A 35 -15.77 13.07 1.84
CA LEU A 35 -14.76 12.45 2.69
C LEU A 35 -14.96 10.92 2.71
N VAL A 36 -14.02 10.17 2.15
CA VAL A 36 -13.97 8.69 2.22
C VAL A 36 -13.00 8.30 3.33
N ALA A 37 -13.54 7.87 4.46
CA ALA A 37 -12.73 7.52 5.63
C ALA A 37 -13.45 6.49 6.51
N GLY A 38 -12.69 5.65 7.20
CA GLY A 38 -13.26 4.72 8.16
C GLY A 38 -13.91 5.43 9.36
N SER A 39 -14.70 4.69 10.15
CA SER A 39 -15.42 5.22 11.32
C SER A 39 -14.51 5.80 12.42
N SER A 40 -13.21 5.50 12.39
CA SER A 40 -12.22 6.05 13.32
C SER A 40 -11.69 7.43 12.93
N PHE A 41 -12.12 8.01 11.82
CA PHE A 41 -11.62 9.28 11.28
C PHE A 41 -11.57 10.40 12.34
N SER A 42 -12.66 10.59 13.09
CA SER A 42 -12.75 11.63 14.12
C SER A 42 -11.78 11.46 15.30
N LYS A 43 -11.13 10.31 15.42
CA LYS A 43 -10.13 10.01 16.46
C LYS A 43 -8.69 10.21 15.97
N LEU A 44 -8.51 10.48 14.70
CA LEU A 44 -7.19 10.77 14.11
C LEU A 44 -6.82 12.24 14.37
N PRO A 45 -5.55 12.57 14.59
CA PRO A 45 -5.11 13.96 14.75
C PRO A 45 -5.56 14.85 13.57
N ILE A 46 -5.36 14.38 12.35
CA ILE A 46 -5.83 15.06 11.13
C ILE A 46 -7.35 15.20 11.07
N GLY A 47 -8.10 14.28 11.68
CA GLY A 47 -9.57 14.28 11.65
C GLY A 47 -10.17 15.47 12.39
N GLU A 48 -9.64 15.80 13.57
CA GLU A 48 -10.04 16.97 14.34
C GLU A 48 -9.67 18.27 13.59
N GLU A 49 -8.42 18.35 13.11
CA GLU A 49 -7.91 19.53 12.39
C GLU A 49 -8.72 19.81 11.11
N LEU A 50 -9.08 18.77 10.33
CA LEU A 50 -9.89 18.92 9.13
C LEU A 50 -11.32 19.39 9.43
N GLN A 51 -11.95 18.85 10.49
CA GLN A 51 -13.29 19.28 10.88
C GLN A 51 -13.34 20.76 11.33
N GLU A 52 -12.34 21.18 12.11
CA GLU A 52 -12.17 22.60 12.48
C GLU A 52 -12.00 23.47 11.24
N LEU A 53 -11.13 23.06 10.32
CA LEU A 53 -10.82 23.81 9.10
C LEU A 53 -12.04 23.90 8.17
N PHE A 54 -12.80 22.82 8.00
CA PHE A 54 -14.02 22.84 7.21
C PHE A 54 -15.07 23.79 7.81
N SER A 55 -15.19 23.81 9.14
CA SER A 55 -16.07 24.77 9.83
C SER A 55 -15.61 26.21 9.64
N GLU A 56 -14.31 26.47 9.79
CA GLU A 56 -13.72 27.81 9.61
C GLU A 56 -13.92 28.35 8.18
N LEU A 57 -13.78 27.49 7.18
CA LEU A 57 -13.88 27.86 5.76
C LEU A 57 -15.31 27.69 5.19
N TYR A 58 -16.29 27.34 6.02
CA TYR A 58 -17.67 27.06 5.58
C TYR A 58 -17.78 26.00 4.48
N ILE A 59 -16.90 24.99 4.53
CA ILE A 59 -16.90 23.85 3.60
C ILE A 59 -17.86 22.79 4.13
N ALA A 60 -18.86 22.43 3.33
CA ALA A 60 -19.71 21.28 3.63
C ALA A 60 -18.94 19.98 3.35
N PHE A 61 -19.08 18.96 4.21
CA PHE A 61 -18.54 17.65 3.92
C PHE A 61 -19.54 16.55 4.20
N TYR A 62 -19.42 15.45 3.43
CA TYR A 62 -20.16 14.22 3.65
C TYR A 62 -19.16 13.11 3.97
N HIS A 63 -19.32 12.47 5.12
CA HIS A 63 -18.43 11.37 5.55
C HIS A 63 -19.01 10.03 5.09
N PHE A 64 -18.39 9.43 4.08
CA PHE A 64 -18.68 8.09 3.60
C PHE A 64 -17.75 7.09 4.28
N SER A 65 -18.33 6.19 5.08
CA SER A 65 -17.62 5.16 5.84
C SER A 65 -18.12 3.74 5.58
N ASP A 66 -19.07 3.58 4.65
CA ASP A 66 -19.74 2.30 4.38
C ASP A 66 -18.92 1.45 3.40
N PHE A 67 -17.70 1.13 3.79
CA PHE A 67 -16.81 0.21 3.10
C PHE A 67 -16.00 -0.61 4.10
N ARG A 68 -15.53 -1.78 3.67
CA ARG A 68 -14.76 -2.74 4.48
C ARG A 68 -13.27 -2.70 4.13
N ALA A 69 -12.47 -3.39 4.94
CA ALA A 69 -11.17 -3.86 4.48
C ALA A 69 -11.41 -4.76 3.25
N ASN A 70 -10.64 -4.55 2.17
CA ASN A 70 -10.89 -5.15 0.86
C ASN A 70 -12.28 -4.72 0.30
N PRO A 71 -12.40 -3.47 -0.16
CA PRO A 71 -13.68 -2.89 -0.56
C PRO A 71 -14.31 -3.65 -1.71
N ARG A 72 -15.64 -3.75 -1.70
CA ARG A 72 -16.40 -4.42 -2.74
C ARG A 72 -16.94 -3.43 -3.76
N LEU A 73 -17.22 -3.92 -4.96
CA LEU A 73 -17.79 -3.08 -6.02
C LEU A 73 -19.10 -2.45 -5.58
N GLU A 74 -19.98 -3.19 -4.88
CA GLU A 74 -21.27 -2.69 -4.39
C GLU A 74 -21.09 -1.51 -3.41
N GLU A 75 -20.04 -1.54 -2.57
CA GLU A 75 -19.70 -0.45 -1.64
C GLU A 75 -19.23 0.80 -2.41
N VAL A 76 -18.49 0.60 -3.50
CA VAL A 76 -18.11 1.70 -4.41
C VAL A 76 -19.33 2.29 -5.12
N GLU A 77 -20.28 1.46 -5.56
CA GLU A 77 -21.52 1.91 -6.18
C GLU A 77 -22.38 2.77 -5.23
N GLU A 78 -22.47 2.37 -3.97
CA GLU A 78 -23.14 3.20 -2.95
C GLU A 78 -22.40 4.53 -2.72
N GLY A 79 -21.05 4.49 -2.74
CA GLY A 79 -20.23 5.70 -2.67
C GLY A 79 -20.48 6.66 -3.85
N ILE A 80 -20.64 6.15 -5.06
CA ILE A 80 -20.96 6.95 -6.27
C ILE A 80 -22.35 7.60 -6.13
N LYS A 81 -23.34 6.83 -5.62
CA LYS A 81 -24.69 7.36 -5.39
C LYS A 81 -24.66 8.49 -4.34
N ALA A 82 -23.95 8.25 -3.22
CA ALA A 82 -23.79 9.24 -2.16
C ALA A 82 -23.05 10.49 -2.62
N PHE A 83 -21.96 10.35 -3.37
CA PHE A 83 -21.20 11.45 -3.97
C PHE A 83 -22.08 12.32 -4.88
N SER A 84 -22.84 11.67 -5.75
CA SER A 84 -23.75 12.34 -6.68
C SER A 84 -24.89 13.07 -5.96
N ALA A 85 -25.51 12.43 -4.95
CA ALA A 85 -26.57 13.03 -4.16
C ALA A 85 -26.09 14.21 -3.32
N PHE A 86 -24.88 14.09 -2.75
CA PHE A 86 -24.24 15.18 -2.03
C PHE A 86 -23.78 16.29 -2.96
N ARG A 87 -23.63 16.07 -4.27
CA ARG A 87 -23.04 16.98 -5.25
C ARG A 87 -21.64 17.41 -4.83
N GLY A 88 -20.79 16.44 -4.48
CA GLY A 88 -19.40 16.70 -4.10
C GLY A 88 -18.62 17.35 -5.26
N ASP A 89 -17.78 18.31 -4.95
CA ASP A 89 -16.87 18.95 -5.92
C ASP A 89 -15.45 18.38 -5.85
N SER A 90 -15.14 17.64 -4.79
CA SER A 90 -13.84 17.01 -4.58
C SER A 90 -13.99 15.76 -3.71
N ILE A 91 -13.02 14.86 -3.76
CA ILE A 91 -12.93 13.66 -2.93
C ILE A 91 -11.68 13.76 -2.06
N LEU A 92 -11.84 13.59 -0.75
CA LEU A 92 -10.74 13.45 0.21
C LEU A 92 -10.79 12.05 0.81
N ALA A 93 -9.74 11.26 0.60
CA ALA A 93 -9.59 9.96 1.21
C ALA A 93 -8.64 10.02 2.42
N VAL A 94 -9.10 9.56 3.59
CA VAL A 94 -8.29 9.47 4.81
C VAL A 94 -8.35 8.04 5.33
N GLY A 95 -7.22 7.33 5.27
CA GLY A 95 -7.18 5.94 5.74
C GLY A 95 -6.03 5.12 5.15
N GLY A 96 -6.10 3.83 5.33
CA GLY A 96 -5.23 2.86 4.67
C GLY A 96 -5.66 2.60 3.22
N GLY A 97 -5.02 1.62 2.56
CA GLY A 97 -5.29 1.28 1.16
C GLY A 97 -6.77 1.14 0.81
N SER A 98 -7.58 0.50 1.68
CA SER A 98 -9.01 0.32 1.42
C SER A 98 -9.79 1.63 1.24
N ALA A 99 -9.51 2.64 2.08
CA ALA A 99 -10.16 3.95 1.93
C ALA A 99 -9.71 4.66 0.65
N LEU A 100 -8.40 4.62 0.37
CA LEU A 100 -7.82 5.24 -0.82
C LEU A 100 -8.33 4.57 -2.10
N ASP A 101 -8.37 3.25 -2.14
CA ASP A 101 -8.83 2.47 -3.30
C ASP A 101 -10.33 2.68 -3.54
N THR A 102 -11.14 2.72 -2.47
CA THR A 102 -12.58 3.08 -2.57
C THR A 102 -12.75 4.47 -3.19
N ALA A 103 -12.02 5.46 -2.70
CA ALA A 103 -12.09 6.83 -3.22
C ALA A 103 -11.64 6.94 -4.69
N LYS A 104 -10.57 6.24 -5.05
CA LYS A 104 -10.10 6.14 -6.44
C LYS A 104 -11.16 5.56 -7.37
N CYS A 105 -11.81 4.46 -6.94
CA CYS A 105 -12.87 3.84 -7.74
C CYS A 105 -14.13 4.72 -7.80
N ILE A 106 -14.53 5.37 -6.71
CA ILE A 106 -15.63 6.34 -6.73
C ILE A 106 -15.34 7.45 -7.74
N LYS A 107 -14.12 8.04 -7.71
CA LYS A 107 -13.71 9.03 -8.70
C LYS A 107 -13.81 8.47 -10.12
N LEU A 108 -13.16 7.34 -10.39
CA LEU A 108 -13.03 6.80 -11.74
C LEU A 108 -14.38 6.41 -12.34
N PHE A 109 -15.24 5.78 -11.55
CA PHE A 109 -16.53 5.28 -12.04
C PHE A 109 -17.62 6.35 -12.06
N THR A 110 -17.43 7.50 -11.40
CA THR A 110 -18.34 8.63 -11.51
C THR A 110 -18.34 9.16 -12.96
N GLY A 111 -19.51 9.16 -13.57
CA GLY A 111 -19.69 9.53 -14.97
C GLY A 111 -19.74 8.37 -15.94
N LEU A 112 -19.45 7.12 -15.51
CA LEU A 112 -19.71 5.93 -16.30
C LEU A 112 -21.22 5.57 -16.30
N SER A 113 -21.64 4.78 -17.31
CA SER A 113 -23.02 4.33 -17.41
C SER A 113 -23.37 3.36 -16.29
N LYS A 114 -24.50 3.60 -15.63
CA LYS A 114 -25.04 2.69 -14.58
C LYS A 114 -25.73 1.45 -15.15
N ASP A 115 -26.01 1.46 -16.46
CA ASP A 115 -26.72 0.37 -17.15
C ASP A 115 -25.76 -0.74 -17.65
N ARG A 116 -24.47 -0.59 -17.40
CA ARG A 116 -23.42 -1.53 -17.79
C ARG A 116 -22.48 -1.79 -16.62
N PRO A 117 -21.91 -3.01 -16.50
CA PRO A 117 -20.90 -3.30 -15.46
C PRO A 117 -19.76 -2.30 -15.53
N TYR A 118 -19.38 -1.70 -14.40
CA TYR A 118 -18.34 -0.66 -14.35
C TYR A 118 -16.98 -1.17 -14.84
N LEU A 119 -16.61 -2.40 -14.49
CA LEU A 119 -15.31 -2.99 -14.84
C LEU A 119 -15.19 -3.42 -16.33
N GLU A 120 -16.30 -3.43 -17.06
CA GLU A 120 -16.33 -3.75 -18.50
C GLU A 120 -16.36 -2.50 -19.39
N GLN A 121 -16.40 -1.32 -18.77
CA GLN A 121 -16.44 -0.06 -19.51
C GLN A 121 -15.03 0.49 -19.73
N GLU A 122 -14.88 1.27 -20.79
CA GLU A 122 -13.68 2.06 -21.03
C GLU A 122 -13.60 3.18 -19.99
N PHE A 123 -12.54 3.21 -19.21
CA PHE A 123 -12.32 4.25 -18.21
C PHE A 123 -11.93 5.56 -18.87
N ARG A 124 -12.43 6.65 -18.33
CA ARG A 124 -12.18 8.00 -18.84
C ARG A 124 -11.78 8.91 -17.69
N GLU A 125 -10.88 9.81 -17.99
CA GLU A 125 -10.53 10.89 -17.07
C GLU A 125 -11.74 11.78 -16.76
N ASN A 126 -11.81 12.26 -15.52
CA ASN A 126 -12.74 13.29 -15.09
C ASN A 126 -12.01 14.30 -14.19
N ASP A 127 -12.61 15.50 -14.09
CA ASP A 127 -12.01 16.64 -13.37
C ASP A 127 -12.22 16.61 -11.86
N ILE A 128 -12.74 15.52 -11.27
CA ILE A 128 -12.95 15.43 -9.82
C ILE A 128 -11.59 15.39 -9.12
N PRO A 129 -11.23 16.42 -8.32
CA PRO A 129 -9.99 16.42 -7.56
C PRO A 129 -9.98 15.30 -6.53
N LEU A 130 -8.87 14.56 -6.46
CA LEU A 130 -8.64 13.50 -5.48
C LEU A 130 -7.47 13.90 -4.58
N LEU A 131 -7.80 14.13 -3.30
CA LEU A 131 -6.84 14.32 -2.23
C LEU A 131 -6.75 13.03 -1.42
N VAL A 132 -5.56 12.66 -0.98
CA VAL A 132 -5.37 11.47 -0.15
C VAL A 132 -4.49 11.74 1.06
N HIS A 133 -4.86 11.15 2.18
CA HIS A 133 -4.05 11.09 3.38
C HIS A 133 -3.91 9.63 3.85
N PRO A 134 -2.74 8.99 3.62
CA PRO A 134 -2.51 7.63 4.10
C PRO A 134 -2.32 7.62 5.62
N THR A 135 -3.04 6.73 6.31
CA THR A 135 -2.89 6.50 7.75
C THR A 135 -2.16 5.21 8.07
N THR A 136 -1.69 4.50 7.04
CA THR A 136 -0.85 3.30 7.14
C THR A 136 0.38 3.45 6.26
N ALA A 137 1.49 2.85 6.66
CA ALA A 137 2.72 2.86 5.88
C ALA A 137 2.97 1.47 5.27
N GLY A 138 2.26 1.17 4.19
CA GLY A 138 2.34 -0.16 3.55
C GLY A 138 2.03 -0.15 2.08
N THR A 139 0.77 0.05 1.73
CA THR A 139 0.24 -0.16 0.38
C THR A 139 0.80 0.78 -0.69
N GLY A 140 1.26 1.98 -0.29
CA GLY A 140 1.68 3.01 -1.24
C GLY A 140 0.57 3.47 -2.20
N SER A 141 -0.71 3.21 -1.85
CA SER A 141 -1.84 3.56 -2.72
C SER A 141 -1.89 5.06 -3.03
N GLU A 142 -1.38 5.91 -2.14
CA GLU A 142 -1.25 7.35 -2.37
C GLU A 142 -0.29 7.72 -3.52
N SER A 143 0.49 6.77 -4.02
CA SER A 143 1.51 6.96 -5.06
C SER A 143 1.39 5.96 -6.21
N THR A 144 0.19 5.41 -6.41
CA THR A 144 -0.07 4.44 -7.49
C THR A 144 -1.32 4.83 -8.30
N PRO A 145 -1.35 4.51 -9.62
CA PRO A 145 -2.53 4.63 -10.46
C PRO A 145 -3.42 3.38 -10.37
N PHE A 146 -3.31 2.61 -9.28
CA PHE A 146 -4.04 1.36 -9.08
C PHE A 146 -5.03 1.50 -7.95
N ALA A 147 -6.09 0.71 -8.02
CA ALA A 147 -7.01 0.44 -6.92
C ALA A 147 -7.39 -1.04 -6.95
N VAL A 148 -7.65 -1.59 -5.78
CA VAL A 148 -8.10 -2.98 -5.62
C VAL A 148 -9.49 -2.98 -5.03
N ILE A 149 -10.42 -3.62 -5.73
CA ILE A 149 -11.77 -3.90 -5.26
C ILE A 149 -12.09 -5.38 -5.45
N TYR A 150 -13.16 -5.83 -4.84
CA TYR A 150 -13.63 -7.20 -4.96
C TYR A 150 -15.02 -7.24 -5.57
N GLN A 151 -15.20 -8.13 -6.55
CA GLN A 151 -16.49 -8.45 -7.15
C GLN A 151 -16.73 -9.96 -7.04
N ASP A 152 -17.87 -10.37 -6.51
CA ASP A 152 -18.24 -11.79 -6.33
C ASP A 152 -17.18 -12.61 -5.57
N GLY A 153 -16.45 -11.97 -4.66
CA GLY A 153 -15.36 -12.58 -3.90
C GLY A 153 -14.01 -12.64 -4.64
N GLU A 154 -13.99 -12.25 -5.91
CA GLU A 154 -12.77 -12.21 -6.72
C GLU A 154 -12.11 -10.83 -6.67
N LYS A 155 -10.77 -10.84 -6.63
CA LYS A 155 -9.95 -9.61 -6.61
C LYS A 155 -9.87 -9.00 -8.02
N CYS A 156 -10.38 -7.78 -8.15
CA CYS A 156 -10.27 -6.97 -9.35
C CYS A 156 -9.26 -5.84 -9.14
N SER A 157 -8.33 -5.71 -10.06
CA SER A 157 -7.40 -4.58 -10.09
C SER A 157 -7.87 -3.57 -11.12
N VAL A 158 -8.06 -2.34 -10.69
CA VAL A 158 -8.42 -1.20 -11.53
C VAL A 158 -7.16 -0.36 -11.74
N GLU A 159 -6.87 0.00 -12.98
CA GLU A 159 -5.70 0.80 -13.33
C GLU A 159 -6.09 1.90 -14.31
N HIS A 160 -5.82 3.15 -13.96
CA HIS A 160 -5.99 4.28 -14.84
C HIS A 160 -5.17 5.47 -14.34
N GLU A 161 -4.55 6.25 -15.23
CA GLU A 161 -3.71 7.39 -14.83
C GLU A 161 -4.47 8.45 -14.04
N SER A 162 -5.75 8.68 -14.35
CA SER A 162 -6.59 9.69 -13.66
C SER A 162 -6.86 9.39 -12.18
N ILE A 163 -6.65 8.16 -11.71
CA ILE A 163 -6.76 7.81 -10.28
C ILE A 163 -5.44 7.88 -9.52
N TYR A 164 -4.35 8.26 -10.19
CA TYR A 164 -3.15 8.66 -9.47
C TYR A 164 -3.46 9.92 -8.67
N PRO A 165 -3.33 9.90 -7.33
CA PRO A 165 -3.72 11.03 -6.51
C PRO A 165 -2.82 12.24 -6.79
N LYS A 166 -3.41 13.31 -7.30
CA LYS A 166 -2.68 14.56 -7.60
C LYS A 166 -2.24 15.28 -6.33
N TYR A 167 -2.99 15.13 -5.24
CA TYR A 167 -2.76 15.82 -3.97
C TYR A 167 -2.61 14.82 -2.85
N ARG A 168 -1.51 14.92 -2.10
CA ARG A 168 -1.22 14.07 -0.94
C ARG A 168 -1.01 14.92 0.30
N ILE A 169 -1.70 14.58 1.37
CA ILE A 169 -1.48 15.15 2.69
C ILE A 169 -0.47 14.27 3.42
N GLU A 170 0.61 14.88 3.91
CA GLU A 170 1.69 14.21 4.63
C GLU A 170 1.59 14.55 6.13
N ASP A 171 1.05 13.60 6.89
CA ASP A 171 0.99 13.67 8.35
C ASP A 171 1.24 12.29 8.96
N ALA A 172 2.47 12.05 9.36
CA ALA A 172 2.90 10.77 9.88
C ALA A 172 2.37 10.47 11.31
N ARG A 173 1.77 11.44 12.00
CA ARG A 173 1.21 11.25 13.36
C ARG A 173 0.18 10.13 13.39
N SER A 174 -0.58 9.95 12.31
CA SER A 174 -1.57 8.88 12.18
C SER A 174 -0.97 7.47 12.33
N LEU A 175 0.31 7.27 11.99
CA LEU A 175 0.99 5.97 12.11
C LEU A 175 1.24 5.55 13.55
N ARG A 176 1.33 6.50 14.48
CA ARG A 176 1.58 6.20 15.91
C ARG A 176 0.45 5.37 16.51
N SER A 177 -0.79 5.65 16.12
CA SER A 177 -1.99 5.01 16.65
C SER A 177 -2.22 3.58 16.15
N LEU A 178 -1.49 3.13 15.15
CA LEU A 178 -1.65 1.78 14.58
C LEU A 178 -1.35 0.70 15.63
N PRO A 179 -2.19 -0.36 15.70
CA PRO A 179 -1.86 -1.54 16.48
C PRO A 179 -0.54 -2.17 16.04
N MET A 180 0.22 -2.76 16.97
CA MET A 180 1.53 -3.35 16.71
C MET A 180 1.49 -4.35 15.53
N TYR A 181 0.47 -5.19 15.49
CA TYR A 181 0.29 -6.15 14.40
C TYR A 181 0.15 -5.47 13.04
N GLN A 182 -0.63 -4.39 12.97
CA GLN A 182 -0.80 -3.62 11.74
C GLN A 182 0.50 -2.89 11.33
N LYS A 183 1.26 -2.34 12.30
CA LYS A 183 2.58 -1.76 12.03
C LYS A 183 3.49 -2.77 11.34
N LYS A 184 3.59 -4.00 11.87
CA LYS A 184 4.42 -5.08 11.30
C LYS A 184 3.94 -5.48 9.90
N VAL A 185 2.65 -5.71 9.73
CA VAL A 185 2.06 -6.14 8.44
C VAL A 185 2.25 -5.10 7.34
N THR A 186 1.98 -3.83 7.65
CA THR A 186 2.11 -2.76 6.63
C THR A 186 3.58 -2.49 6.31
N LEU A 187 4.47 -2.59 7.27
CA LEU A 187 5.92 -2.52 7.04
C LEU A 187 6.40 -3.61 6.07
N LEU A 188 5.92 -4.85 6.24
CA LEU A 188 6.24 -5.97 5.36
C LEU A 188 5.69 -5.77 3.95
N ASP A 189 4.54 -5.14 3.81
CA ASP A 189 3.94 -4.80 2.52
C ASP A 189 4.82 -3.80 1.76
N ALA A 190 5.19 -2.68 2.42
CA ALA A 190 6.09 -1.69 1.84
C ALA A 190 7.47 -2.28 1.47
N LEU A 191 8.04 -3.13 2.34
CA LEU A 191 9.30 -3.80 2.05
C LEU A 191 9.18 -4.73 0.84
N SER A 192 8.08 -5.49 0.74
CA SER A 192 7.79 -6.36 -0.39
C SER A 192 7.64 -5.57 -1.70
N HIS A 193 6.93 -4.45 -1.69
CA HIS A 193 6.80 -3.56 -2.84
C HIS A 193 8.18 -3.08 -3.33
N ALA A 194 9.02 -2.58 -2.42
CA ALA A 194 10.34 -2.09 -2.76
C ALA A 194 11.24 -3.20 -3.34
N MET A 195 11.24 -4.38 -2.74
CA MET A 195 11.99 -5.55 -3.23
C MET A 195 11.51 -5.98 -4.61
N GLU A 196 10.19 -6.12 -4.79
CA GLU A 196 9.60 -6.58 -6.04
C GLU A 196 9.83 -5.59 -7.19
N ALA A 197 9.83 -4.30 -6.91
CA ALA A 197 10.16 -3.29 -7.90
C ALA A 197 11.64 -3.38 -8.35
N ILE A 198 12.57 -3.71 -7.45
CA ILE A 198 13.98 -3.85 -7.78
C ILE A 198 14.22 -5.06 -8.69
N TRP A 199 13.64 -6.22 -8.39
CA TRP A 199 13.87 -7.42 -9.20
C TRP A 199 12.93 -7.60 -10.39
N SER A 200 11.89 -6.75 -10.53
CA SER A 200 10.96 -6.82 -11.66
C SER A 200 11.70 -6.80 -13.00
N LYS A 201 11.22 -7.52 -14.00
CA LYS A 201 11.77 -7.43 -15.37
C LYS A 201 11.58 -6.04 -16.00
N TYR A 202 10.71 -5.20 -15.41
CA TYR A 202 10.52 -3.80 -15.81
C TYR A 202 11.25 -2.83 -14.89
N SER A 203 12.16 -3.35 -14.06
CA SER A 203 13.02 -2.52 -13.21
C SER A 203 13.88 -1.57 -14.05
N ASN A 204 13.96 -0.34 -13.61
CA ASN A 204 14.80 0.67 -14.22
C ASN A 204 15.53 1.49 -13.14
N GLU A 205 16.31 2.48 -13.52
CA GLU A 205 17.08 3.30 -12.60
C GLU A 205 16.19 3.99 -11.56
N ASP A 206 15.06 4.56 -11.99
CA ASP A 206 14.14 5.27 -11.10
C ASP A 206 13.47 4.33 -10.09
N SER A 207 12.95 3.17 -10.53
CA SER A 207 12.32 2.21 -9.64
C SER A 207 13.32 1.61 -8.65
N ARG A 208 14.57 1.37 -9.08
CA ARG A 208 15.65 0.92 -8.18
C ARG A 208 16.01 1.98 -7.15
N ALA A 209 16.10 3.25 -7.57
CA ALA A 209 16.40 4.35 -6.65
C ALA A 209 15.30 4.51 -5.58
N TYR A 210 14.01 4.47 -5.97
CA TYR A 210 12.90 4.49 -5.05
C TYR A 210 12.92 3.28 -4.11
N GLY A 211 13.09 2.07 -4.65
CA GLY A 211 13.13 0.84 -3.87
C GLY A 211 14.29 0.80 -2.88
N GLN A 212 15.49 1.18 -3.32
CA GLN A 212 16.69 1.26 -2.46
C GLN A 212 16.48 2.22 -1.29
N LYS A 213 15.95 3.44 -1.57
CA LYS A 213 15.70 4.42 -0.51
C LYS A 213 14.63 3.93 0.44
N ALA A 214 13.56 3.30 -0.06
CA ALA A 214 12.51 2.70 0.77
C ALA A 214 13.07 1.63 1.72
N ILE A 215 13.85 0.67 1.20
CA ILE A 215 14.49 -0.37 2.01
C ILE A 215 15.42 0.25 3.06
N SER A 216 16.25 1.21 2.68
CA SER A 216 17.16 1.89 3.61
C SER A 216 16.42 2.56 4.77
N LEU A 217 15.34 3.30 4.48
CA LEU A 217 14.52 3.94 5.50
C LEU A 217 13.84 2.92 6.44
N ILE A 218 13.32 1.83 5.88
CA ILE A 218 12.71 0.74 6.66
C ILE A 218 13.77 0.13 7.59
N LEU A 219 14.90 -0.31 7.06
CA LEU A 219 15.93 -1.02 7.84
C LEU A 219 16.52 -0.15 8.95
N THR A 220 16.65 1.15 8.71
CA THR A 220 17.15 2.09 9.71
C THR A 220 16.15 2.33 10.83
N ASN A 221 14.84 2.35 10.54
CA ASN A 221 13.83 2.89 11.44
C ASN A 221 12.85 1.84 12.01
N TYR A 222 12.74 0.61 11.46
CA TYR A 222 11.66 -0.30 11.84
C TYR A 222 11.65 -0.67 13.32
N LYS A 223 12.82 -0.90 13.95
CA LYS A 223 12.91 -1.23 15.37
C LYS A 223 12.44 -0.07 16.25
N ALA A 224 12.87 1.14 15.93
CA ALA A 224 12.43 2.35 16.62
C ALA A 224 10.91 2.57 16.41
N TYR A 225 10.41 2.43 15.18
CA TYR A 225 8.99 2.53 14.86
C TYR A 225 8.12 1.55 15.65
N LEU A 226 8.55 0.29 15.75
CA LEU A 226 7.81 -0.72 16.50
C LEU A 226 7.90 -0.50 18.03
N SER A 227 8.95 0.17 18.53
CA SER A 227 9.05 0.52 19.95
C SER A 227 8.20 1.72 20.36
N LEU A 228 7.69 2.51 19.39
CA LEU A 228 6.81 3.64 19.71
C LEU A 228 5.50 3.15 20.31
N GLU A 229 5.25 3.52 21.57
CA GLU A 229 4.00 3.22 22.26
C GLU A 229 2.83 3.93 21.58
N ASN A 230 1.67 3.29 21.59
CA ASN A 230 0.44 3.90 21.15
C ASN A 230 0.08 5.05 22.11
N GLU A 231 -0.26 6.24 21.61
CA GLU A 231 -0.53 7.45 22.43
C GLU A 231 -1.59 7.21 23.53
N ASN A 232 -2.56 6.37 23.26
CA ASN A 232 -3.58 6.00 24.24
C ASN A 232 -2.98 5.29 25.46
N ASN A 233 -1.91 4.51 25.28
CA ASN A 233 -1.19 3.85 26.37
C ASN A 233 -0.21 4.81 27.06
N ALA A 234 0.43 5.72 26.33
CA ALA A 234 1.37 6.70 26.87
C ALA A 234 0.65 7.74 27.75
N LYS A 235 -0.50 8.27 27.30
CA LYS A 235 -1.35 9.19 28.09
C LYS A 235 -1.87 8.52 29.37
N ALA A 236 -2.23 7.23 29.32
CA ALA A 236 -2.67 6.47 30.48
C ALA A 236 -1.56 6.26 31.53
N GLN A 237 -0.27 6.34 31.14
CA GLN A 237 0.89 6.15 32.00
C GLN A 237 1.56 7.45 32.47
N GLY A 238 1.02 8.62 32.11
CA GLY A 238 1.54 9.94 32.56
C GLY A 238 2.94 10.28 32.04
N LYS A 239 3.41 9.63 30.99
CA LYS A 239 4.73 9.90 30.38
C LYS A 239 4.61 11.07 29.40
N ALA A 240 5.00 12.25 29.82
CA ALA A 240 5.18 13.42 28.95
C ALA A 240 6.63 13.46 28.42
N SER A 241 6.84 13.66 27.28
CA SER A 241 7.46 13.80 26.03
C SER A 241 8.67 14.74 25.96
N SER A 242 9.86 14.22 26.30
CA SER A 242 11.13 14.77 25.76
C SER A 242 11.62 13.99 24.51
N ALA A 243 10.84 13.02 24.03
CA ALA A 243 11.12 12.14 22.91
C ALA A 243 10.29 12.48 21.65
N GLU A 244 9.59 13.62 21.61
CA GLU A 244 8.66 13.94 20.50
C GLU A 244 9.36 14.11 19.16
N ASP A 245 10.43 14.89 19.08
CA ASP A 245 11.14 15.17 17.82
C ASP A 245 11.74 13.90 17.20
N SER A 246 12.38 13.04 18.00
CA SER A 246 12.96 11.79 17.49
C SER A 246 11.89 10.78 17.03
N SER A 247 10.76 10.74 17.74
CA SER A 247 9.63 9.89 17.38
C SER A 247 8.96 10.34 16.09
N GLN A 248 8.81 11.64 15.89
CA GLN A 248 8.21 12.21 14.68
C GLN A 248 9.07 11.90 13.46
N SER A 249 10.40 12.07 13.53
CA SER A 249 11.32 11.74 12.45
C SER A 249 11.28 10.26 12.06
N VAL A 250 11.07 9.33 13.02
CA VAL A 250 10.90 7.91 12.74
C VAL A 250 9.59 7.65 12.00
N LEU A 251 8.48 8.27 12.43
CA LEU A 251 7.18 8.13 11.75
C LEU A 251 7.24 8.66 10.32
N GLU A 252 7.85 9.82 10.13
CA GLU A 252 8.04 10.43 8.80
C GLU A 252 8.90 9.55 7.88
N SER A 253 9.99 8.98 8.41
CA SER A 253 10.83 8.05 7.66
C SER A 253 10.09 6.80 7.19
N ILE A 254 9.23 6.24 8.03
CA ILE A 254 8.42 5.07 7.68
C ILE A 254 7.30 5.44 6.69
N ALA A 255 6.66 6.60 6.85
CA ALA A 255 5.69 7.11 5.88
C ALA A 255 6.33 7.34 4.50
N GLU A 256 7.51 7.99 4.47
CA GLU A 256 8.29 8.20 3.25
C GLU A 256 8.70 6.87 2.60
N ALA A 257 9.11 5.89 3.38
CA ALA A 257 9.48 4.57 2.86
C ALA A 257 8.31 3.89 2.13
N ALA A 258 7.11 3.89 2.71
CA ALA A 258 5.92 3.34 2.07
C ALA A 258 5.54 4.09 0.79
N ASN A 259 5.63 5.42 0.80
CA ASN A 259 5.40 6.26 -0.37
C ASN A 259 6.39 5.95 -1.50
N LEU A 260 7.68 5.83 -1.19
CA LEU A 260 8.72 5.47 -2.16
C LEU A 260 8.53 4.05 -2.72
N ALA A 261 8.13 3.09 -1.88
CA ALA A 261 7.79 1.74 -2.31
C ALA A 261 6.59 1.77 -3.28
N GLY A 262 5.57 2.58 -2.99
CA GLY A 262 4.45 2.85 -3.90
C GLY A 262 4.91 3.45 -5.24
N LYS A 263 5.78 4.46 -5.22
CA LYS A 263 6.37 5.03 -6.45
C LYS A 263 7.15 4.00 -7.26
N ALA A 264 7.89 3.12 -6.58
CA ALA A 264 8.63 2.06 -7.26
C ALA A 264 7.72 1.11 -8.03
N ILE A 265 6.63 0.63 -7.40
CA ILE A 265 5.66 -0.25 -8.08
C ILE A 265 4.73 0.50 -9.06
N ALA A 266 4.57 1.80 -8.96
CA ALA A 266 3.87 2.60 -9.98
C ALA A 266 4.63 2.56 -11.33
N VAL A 267 5.95 2.38 -11.29
CA VAL A 267 6.80 2.17 -12.47
C VAL A 267 6.76 0.72 -12.96
N THR A 268 6.94 -0.25 -12.05
CA THR A 268 7.23 -1.65 -12.43
C THR A 268 6.06 -2.61 -12.26
N LYS A 269 5.02 -2.22 -11.50
CA LYS A 269 4.03 -3.12 -10.90
C LYS A 269 4.68 -4.12 -9.92
N THR A 270 3.86 -4.95 -9.30
CA THR A 270 4.32 -6.05 -8.44
C THR A 270 4.58 -7.32 -9.24
N THR A 271 5.20 -8.32 -8.64
CA THR A 271 5.65 -9.56 -9.30
C THR A 271 5.03 -10.82 -8.67
N ALA A 272 5.73 -11.95 -8.75
CA ALA A 272 5.25 -13.23 -8.22
C ALA A 272 5.01 -13.22 -6.70
N GLY A 273 5.72 -12.39 -5.92
CA GLY A 273 5.47 -12.27 -4.48
C GLY A 273 4.01 -11.93 -4.18
N HIS A 274 3.50 -10.89 -4.83
CA HIS A 274 2.09 -10.51 -4.72
C HIS A 274 1.16 -11.49 -5.43
N ALA A 275 1.51 -11.94 -6.65
CA ALA A 275 0.64 -12.83 -7.42
C ALA A 275 0.33 -14.14 -6.68
N LEU A 276 1.32 -14.74 -6.02
CA LEU A 276 1.17 -15.98 -5.25
C LEU A 276 0.52 -15.73 -3.87
N SER A 277 0.63 -14.53 -3.31
CA SER A 277 0.11 -14.23 -1.98
C SER A 277 -1.42 -14.20 -1.89
N TYR A 278 -2.14 -13.91 -2.96
CA TYR A 278 -3.58 -13.67 -2.91
C TYR A 278 -4.38 -14.86 -2.42
N LYS A 279 -4.18 -16.02 -3.04
CA LYS A 279 -4.89 -17.24 -2.63
C LYS A 279 -4.40 -17.77 -1.29
N LEU A 280 -3.09 -17.65 -1.02
CA LEU A 280 -2.48 -17.96 0.27
C LEU A 280 -3.15 -17.15 1.39
N GLY A 281 -3.26 -15.83 1.21
CA GLY A 281 -3.93 -14.95 2.16
C GLY A 281 -5.40 -15.32 2.37
N SER A 282 -6.11 -15.67 1.31
CA SER A 282 -7.53 -16.05 1.38
C SER A 282 -7.74 -17.37 2.13
N ILE A 283 -6.97 -18.43 1.83
CA ILE A 283 -7.11 -19.75 2.45
C ILE A 283 -6.77 -19.69 3.95
N TYR A 284 -5.66 -19.03 4.29
CA TYR A 284 -5.17 -19.00 5.68
C TYR A 284 -5.55 -17.73 6.44
N GLN A 285 -6.40 -16.87 5.86
CA GLN A 285 -6.85 -15.61 6.44
C GLN A 285 -5.71 -14.70 6.89
N LEU A 286 -4.64 -14.68 6.09
CA LEU A 286 -3.47 -13.85 6.37
C LEU A 286 -3.68 -12.43 5.84
N PRO A 287 -3.25 -11.41 6.59
CA PRO A 287 -3.14 -10.07 6.07
C PRO A 287 -2.23 -10.01 4.84
N HIS A 288 -2.54 -9.13 3.90
CA HIS A 288 -1.89 -9.06 2.60
C HIS A 288 -0.36 -8.96 2.69
N GLY A 289 0.16 -7.96 3.43
CA GLY A 289 1.61 -7.78 3.55
C GLY A 289 2.34 -8.97 4.19
N LEU A 290 1.68 -9.68 5.13
CA LEU A 290 2.24 -10.91 5.71
C LEU A 290 2.27 -12.05 4.69
N ALA A 291 1.18 -12.27 3.96
CA ALA A 291 1.12 -13.30 2.93
C ALA A 291 2.18 -13.06 1.84
N THR A 292 2.34 -11.81 1.40
CA THR A 292 3.36 -11.44 0.42
C THR A 292 4.78 -11.66 0.95
N ALA A 293 5.04 -11.27 2.20
CA ALA A 293 6.34 -11.49 2.82
C ALA A 293 6.69 -12.99 2.96
N MET A 294 5.72 -13.84 3.28
CA MET A 294 5.92 -15.30 3.31
C MET A 294 6.27 -15.86 1.93
N VAL A 295 5.63 -15.37 0.87
CA VAL A 295 5.99 -15.75 -0.50
C VAL A 295 7.41 -15.28 -0.84
N ASN A 296 7.73 -14.02 -0.57
CA ASN A 296 9.05 -13.47 -0.86
C ASN A 296 10.18 -14.16 -0.09
N ARG A 297 9.89 -14.69 1.11
CA ARG A 297 10.81 -15.50 1.91
C ARG A 297 11.25 -16.79 1.18
N ALA A 298 10.36 -17.41 0.42
CA ALA A 298 10.66 -18.58 -0.40
C ALA A 298 11.19 -18.17 -1.79
N LEU A 299 10.64 -17.10 -2.36
CA LEU A 299 10.92 -16.65 -3.72
C LEU A 299 12.36 -16.11 -3.87
N TYR A 300 12.86 -15.32 -2.90
CA TYR A 300 14.19 -14.73 -3.00
C TYR A 300 15.29 -15.80 -3.07
N PRO A 301 15.39 -16.79 -2.18
CA PRO A 301 16.37 -17.90 -2.32
C PRO A 301 16.15 -18.76 -3.59
N PHE A 302 14.90 -18.92 -4.03
CA PHE A 302 14.61 -19.60 -5.29
C PHE A 302 15.24 -18.83 -6.46
N MET A 303 15.07 -17.52 -6.53
CA MET A 303 15.68 -16.72 -7.59
C MET A 303 17.20 -16.73 -7.56
N CYS A 304 17.84 -16.79 -6.36
CA CYS A 304 19.29 -16.96 -6.26
C CYS A 304 19.74 -18.27 -6.93
N ARG A 305 19.05 -19.40 -6.68
CA ARG A 305 19.36 -20.69 -7.30
C ARG A 305 19.10 -20.71 -8.82
N GLU A 306 18.05 -20.04 -9.26
CA GLU A 306 17.60 -20.01 -10.66
C GLU A 306 18.06 -18.73 -11.41
N LYS A 307 19.09 -18.06 -10.91
CA LYS A 307 19.60 -16.77 -11.40
C LYS A 307 19.82 -16.74 -12.92
N ASN A 308 20.26 -17.85 -13.49
CA ASN A 308 20.50 -17.98 -14.93
C ASN A 308 19.22 -17.87 -15.80
N ARG A 309 18.04 -17.99 -15.18
CA ARG A 309 16.74 -17.85 -15.85
C ARG A 309 16.19 -16.43 -15.77
N MET A 310 16.83 -15.53 -15.05
CA MET A 310 16.38 -14.16 -14.86
C MET A 310 16.67 -13.29 -16.10
N THR A 311 15.77 -12.34 -16.35
CA THR A 311 15.97 -11.31 -17.37
C THR A 311 17.17 -10.43 -17.05
N ASP A 312 17.22 -9.92 -15.81
CA ASP A 312 18.27 -9.01 -15.32
C ASP A 312 18.82 -9.53 -13.98
N PRO A 313 19.74 -10.51 -14.01
CA PRO A 313 20.23 -11.16 -12.79
C PRO A 313 21.02 -10.24 -11.84
N GLU A 314 21.58 -9.14 -12.35
CA GLU A 314 22.30 -8.14 -11.54
C GLU A 314 21.38 -7.40 -10.56
N ASN A 315 20.08 -7.36 -10.79
CA ASN A 315 19.11 -6.77 -9.87
C ASN A 315 19.05 -7.53 -8.53
N LEU A 316 19.38 -8.83 -8.49
CA LEU A 316 19.49 -9.56 -7.20
C LEU A 316 20.68 -9.10 -6.37
N LEU A 317 21.82 -8.87 -6.99
CA LEU A 317 22.98 -8.34 -6.28
C LEU A 317 22.74 -6.89 -5.83
N PHE A 318 22.08 -6.09 -6.68
CA PHE A 318 21.68 -4.74 -6.28
C PHE A 318 20.74 -4.78 -5.06
N LEU A 319 19.77 -5.68 -5.04
CA LEU A 319 18.88 -5.88 -3.90
C LEU A 319 19.65 -6.36 -2.65
N ALA A 320 20.60 -7.29 -2.80
CA ALA A 320 21.42 -7.76 -1.69
C ALA A 320 22.18 -6.60 -1.04
N LYS A 321 22.75 -5.70 -1.84
CA LYS A 321 23.43 -4.49 -1.33
C LYS A 321 22.49 -3.57 -0.56
N CYS A 322 21.19 -3.49 -0.92
CA CYS A 322 20.19 -2.75 -0.14
C CYS A 322 20.03 -3.33 1.28
N PHE A 323 20.29 -4.63 1.45
CA PHE A 323 20.32 -5.32 2.76
C PHE A 323 21.73 -5.33 3.40
N SER A 324 22.67 -4.55 2.90
CA SER A 324 24.08 -4.56 3.36
C SER A 324 24.74 -5.94 3.26
N ALA A 325 24.43 -6.68 2.20
CA ALA A 325 24.96 -8.02 1.92
C ALA A 325 25.89 -7.97 0.68
N GLU A 326 26.90 -8.85 0.66
CA GLU A 326 27.88 -8.94 -0.42
C GLU A 326 27.46 -9.94 -1.53
N THR A 327 26.59 -10.89 -1.20
CA THR A 327 26.05 -11.88 -2.13
C THR A 327 24.52 -11.93 -2.11
N GLU A 328 23.92 -12.46 -3.17
CA GLU A 328 22.48 -12.60 -3.28
C GLU A 328 21.89 -13.50 -2.20
N GLU A 329 22.61 -14.60 -1.88
CA GLU A 329 22.23 -15.56 -0.83
C GLU A 329 22.30 -14.90 0.55
N GLU A 330 23.29 -14.07 0.81
CA GLU A 330 23.37 -13.29 2.04
C GLU A 330 22.22 -12.30 2.13
N GLY A 331 21.87 -11.64 1.03
CA GLY A 331 20.68 -10.75 0.96
C GLY A 331 19.41 -11.48 1.32
N ALA A 332 19.18 -12.67 0.76
CA ALA A 332 18.04 -13.51 1.07
C ALA A 332 18.03 -13.97 2.55
N LYS A 333 19.20 -14.25 3.13
CA LYS A 333 19.34 -14.55 4.56
C LYS A 333 18.99 -13.34 5.43
N ARG A 334 19.48 -12.14 5.10
CA ARG A 334 19.16 -10.89 5.82
C ARG A 334 17.65 -10.60 5.81
N TYR A 335 17.00 -10.80 4.68
CA TYR A 335 15.54 -10.66 4.61
C TYR A 335 14.83 -11.64 5.56
N ARG A 336 15.26 -12.89 5.62
CA ARG A 336 14.72 -13.90 6.55
C ARG A 336 14.93 -13.48 8.01
N GLU A 337 16.11 -12.98 8.37
CA GLU A 337 16.42 -12.49 9.72
C GLU A 337 15.46 -11.35 10.14
N ILE A 338 15.10 -10.45 9.21
CA ILE A 338 14.10 -9.39 9.49
C ILE A 338 12.73 -9.98 9.81
N LEU A 339 12.29 -11.00 9.06
CA LEU A 339 11.01 -11.68 9.34
C LEU A 339 11.01 -12.39 10.69
N GLU A 340 12.14 -12.97 11.10
CA GLU A 340 12.32 -13.59 12.41
C GLU A 340 12.32 -12.53 13.53
N ASP A 341 13.01 -11.40 13.36
CA ASP A 341 13.01 -10.27 14.30
C ASP A 341 11.60 -9.69 14.52
N LEU A 342 10.76 -9.74 13.48
CA LEU A 342 9.37 -9.27 13.57
C LEU A 342 8.46 -10.23 14.35
N GLU A 343 8.85 -11.49 14.57
CA GLU A 343 8.07 -12.50 15.29
C GLU A 343 6.59 -12.56 14.84
N ILE A 344 6.35 -12.53 13.52
CA ILE A 344 4.99 -12.43 12.96
C ILE A 344 4.60 -13.65 12.11
N LEU A 345 5.57 -14.50 11.77
CA LEU A 345 5.31 -15.64 10.89
C LEU A 345 4.42 -16.69 11.60
N PRO A 346 3.25 -17.02 11.01
CA PRO A 346 2.35 -18.00 11.59
C PRO A 346 2.80 -19.43 11.28
N THR A 347 2.38 -20.38 12.10
CA THR A 347 2.34 -21.77 11.72
C THR A 347 1.04 -22.04 10.96
N LEU A 348 1.14 -22.51 9.72
CA LEU A 348 -0.02 -22.78 8.88
C LEU A 348 -0.61 -24.16 9.18
N SER A 349 -1.94 -24.22 9.29
CA SER A 349 -2.68 -25.49 9.42
C SER A 349 -3.02 -26.01 8.02
N VAL A 350 -2.06 -26.71 7.40
CA VAL A 350 -2.20 -27.21 6.03
C VAL A 350 -3.17 -28.37 5.95
N LYS A 351 -4.07 -28.35 4.97
CA LYS A 351 -5.06 -29.39 4.69
C LYS A 351 -4.73 -30.10 3.38
N GLU A 352 -5.29 -31.29 3.23
CA GLU A 352 -5.23 -32.03 1.95
C GLU A 352 -5.90 -31.19 0.85
N GLY A 353 -5.24 -31.08 -0.31
CA GLY A 353 -5.69 -30.29 -1.45
C GLY A 353 -5.31 -28.79 -1.42
N ASP A 354 -4.76 -28.28 -0.31
CA ASP A 354 -4.37 -26.87 -0.24
C ASP A 354 -3.30 -26.51 -1.28
N LEU A 355 -2.31 -27.38 -1.49
CA LEU A 355 -1.24 -27.17 -2.47
C LEU A 355 -1.79 -27.06 -3.89
N GLU A 356 -2.63 -28.00 -4.29
CA GLU A 356 -3.25 -28.05 -5.61
C GLU A 356 -4.14 -26.81 -5.82
N ASN A 357 -4.92 -26.43 -4.81
CA ASN A 357 -5.77 -25.23 -4.85
C ASN A 357 -4.95 -23.94 -4.99
N LEU A 358 -3.80 -23.85 -4.32
CA LEU A 358 -2.92 -22.70 -4.40
C LEU A 358 -2.29 -22.59 -5.79
N VAL A 359 -1.78 -23.70 -6.33
CA VAL A 359 -1.15 -23.73 -7.66
C VAL A 359 -2.17 -23.38 -8.77
N ALA A 360 -3.35 -24.01 -8.73
CA ALA A 360 -4.40 -23.79 -9.72
C ALA A 360 -4.97 -22.38 -9.73
N ALA A 361 -4.90 -21.67 -8.60
CA ALA A 361 -5.46 -20.31 -8.48
C ALA A 361 -4.52 -19.20 -8.96
N VAL A 362 -3.30 -19.53 -9.36
CA VAL A 362 -2.34 -18.51 -9.82
C VAL A 362 -2.74 -18.00 -11.20
N ASN A 363 -2.97 -16.68 -11.30
CA ASN A 363 -3.22 -16.03 -12.59
C ASN A 363 -1.88 -15.80 -13.32
N PRO A 364 -1.63 -16.43 -14.49
CA PRO A 364 -0.39 -16.28 -15.23
C PRO A 364 -0.10 -14.85 -15.70
N GLU A 365 -1.12 -14.05 -15.96
CA GLU A 365 -0.95 -12.66 -16.39
C GLU A 365 -0.26 -11.83 -15.30
N ARG A 366 -0.56 -12.11 -14.03
CA ARG A 366 0.05 -11.43 -12.88
C ARG A 366 1.51 -11.82 -12.64
N LEU A 367 1.98 -12.90 -13.28
CA LEU A 367 3.38 -13.31 -13.27
C LEU A 367 4.21 -12.62 -14.37
N SER A 368 3.55 -11.93 -15.29
CA SER A 368 4.19 -11.33 -16.47
C SER A 368 5.29 -10.31 -16.15
N ASN A 369 5.28 -9.74 -14.95
CA ASN A 369 6.28 -8.77 -14.47
C ASN A 369 7.46 -9.43 -13.73
N HIS A 370 7.34 -10.73 -13.41
CA HIS A 370 8.38 -11.44 -12.69
C HIS A 370 9.60 -11.72 -13.60
N PRO A 371 10.85 -11.58 -13.10
CA PRO A 371 12.05 -11.72 -13.94
C PRO A 371 12.33 -13.15 -14.41
N ILE A 372 11.73 -14.16 -13.76
CA ILE A 372 11.77 -15.57 -14.17
C ILE A 372 10.38 -15.97 -14.67
N ALA A 373 10.29 -16.55 -15.86
CA ALA A 373 9.07 -17.23 -16.30
C ALA A 373 8.86 -18.49 -15.44
N LEU A 374 8.02 -18.35 -14.40
CA LEU A 374 7.70 -19.44 -13.47
C LEU A 374 6.81 -20.46 -14.16
N ARG A 375 7.23 -21.74 -14.09
CA ARG A 375 6.44 -22.89 -14.51
C ARG A 375 5.57 -23.37 -13.35
N GLU A 376 4.56 -24.17 -13.63
CA GLU A 376 3.70 -24.75 -12.60
C GLU A 376 4.50 -25.56 -11.56
N GLU A 377 5.53 -26.27 -11.98
CA GLU A 377 6.45 -26.99 -11.10
C GLU A 377 7.19 -26.04 -10.12
N ASP A 378 7.66 -24.89 -10.63
CA ASP A 378 8.34 -23.86 -9.82
C ASP A 378 7.39 -23.31 -8.76
N ILE A 379 6.14 -23.03 -9.14
CA ILE A 379 5.07 -22.54 -8.26
C ILE A 379 4.76 -23.60 -7.17
N GLY A 380 4.65 -24.86 -7.57
CA GLY A 380 4.45 -25.98 -6.65
C GLY A 380 5.58 -26.09 -5.62
N LEU A 381 6.84 -25.97 -6.03
CA LEU A 381 8.00 -25.97 -5.14
C LEU A 381 7.97 -24.80 -4.16
N LEU A 382 7.65 -23.59 -4.63
CA LEU A 382 7.54 -22.41 -3.77
C LEU A 382 6.45 -22.59 -2.71
N TYR A 383 5.28 -23.07 -3.08
CA TYR A 383 4.21 -23.31 -2.10
C TYR A 383 4.55 -24.45 -1.13
N LYS A 384 5.23 -25.52 -1.57
CA LYS A 384 5.72 -26.55 -0.63
C LYS A 384 6.65 -25.96 0.43
N GLU A 385 7.60 -25.11 0.03
CA GLU A 385 8.50 -24.41 0.96
C GLU A 385 7.71 -23.51 1.93
N ILE A 386 6.73 -22.73 1.44
CA ILE A 386 5.89 -21.85 2.26
C ILE A 386 5.06 -22.64 3.26
N LEU A 387 4.48 -23.76 2.83
CA LEU A 387 3.62 -24.63 3.64
C LEU A 387 4.40 -25.57 4.56
N GLY A 388 5.73 -25.68 4.39
CA GLY A 388 6.56 -26.61 5.14
C GLY A 388 6.29 -28.08 4.80
N ILE A 389 5.84 -28.38 3.57
CA ILE A 389 5.58 -29.72 3.05
C ILE A 389 6.86 -30.25 2.36
N ARG A 390 7.21 -31.50 2.62
CA ARG A 390 8.36 -32.18 1.97
C ARG A 390 8.01 -32.79 0.62
#